data_97dc7a1a3c802d8d1fd44f45dd6824ff
#
_entry.id   97dc7a1a3c802d8d1fd44f45dd6824ff
#
_cell.length_a   1.000
_cell.length_b   1.000
_cell.length_c   1.000
_cell.angle_alpha   90.00
_cell.angle_beta   90.00
_cell.angle_gamma   90.00
#
_symmetry.space_group_name_H-M   'P 1'
#
loop_
_entity.id
_entity.type
_entity.pdbx_description
1 polymer ?
#
loop_
_entity_poly.entity_id
_entity_poly.type
_entity_poly.pdbx_seq_one_letter_code
_entity_poly.pdbx_strand_id
1 'polypeptide(L)'
;MCGMESVLRLIAISGVLMLMGCAAGPEYREAAHTAEAAKYYPGEPVDLASAARGKALVGSRCAACHSVGATGESPVAAAPPLRHLGTRYPVTDLQEAFAEGITNGHREMPQITLEGDEIADLIAYLQDVQNHSKP
;
A
#
# COMPACT_ATOMS: atom_id res chain seq x y z
N MET A 1 10.87 -12.59 -68.28
CA MET A 1 10.79 -11.38 -67.51
C MET A 1 9.65 -11.54 -66.48
N CYS A 2 9.74 -12.54 -65.64
CA CYS A 2 8.69 -12.80 -64.65
C CYS A 2 9.38 -13.43 -63.40
N GLY A 3 9.85 -12.64 -62.53
CA GLY A 3 10.55 -13.16 -61.34
C GLY A 3 11.01 -12.11 -60.32
N MET A 4 11.01 -10.83 -60.71
CA MET A 4 11.58 -9.80 -59.88
C MET A 4 10.56 -9.00 -59.06
N GLU A 5 9.28 -9.03 -59.49
CA GLU A 5 8.21 -8.33 -58.78
C GLU A 5 7.67 -9.10 -57.55
N SER A 6 7.77 -10.44 -57.55
CA SER A 6 7.30 -11.26 -56.42
C SER A 6 8.20 -11.15 -55.19
N VAL A 7 9.51 -10.93 -55.39
CA VAL A 7 10.46 -10.80 -54.26
C VAL A 7 10.31 -9.45 -53.56
N LEU A 8 10.00 -8.40 -54.34
CA LEU A 8 9.82 -7.05 -53.77
C LEU A 8 8.55 -6.92 -52.93
N ARG A 9 7.49 -7.70 -53.27
CA ARG A 9 6.25 -7.72 -52.46
C ARG A 9 6.37 -8.47 -51.15
N LEU A 10 7.23 -9.48 -51.08
CA LEU A 10 7.48 -10.25 -49.84
C LEU A 10 8.29 -9.45 -48.83
N ILE A 11 9.18 -8.57 -49.27
CA ILE A 11 9.98 -7.71 -48.37
C ILE A 11 9.12 -6.59 -47.76
N ALA A 12 8.14 -6.08 -48.54
CA ALA A 12 7.22 -5.03 -48.05
C ALA A 12 6.26 -5.53 -46.97
N ILE A 13 5.86 -6.80 -46.98
CA ILE A 13 4.96 -7.39 -45.98
C ILE A 13 5.71 -7.74 -44.71
N SER A 14 7.01 -8.12 -44.82
CA SER A 14 7.83 -8.45 -43.64
C SER A 14 8.22 -7.21 -42.84
N GLY A 15 8.29 -6.03 -43.43
CA GLY A 15 8.64 -4.77 -42.78
C GLY A 15 7.52 -4.15 -41.93
N VAL A 16 6.26 -4.47 -42.26
CA VAL A 16 5.11 -3.94 -41.51
C VAL A 16 4.81 -4.74 -40.23
N LEU A 17 5.23 -6.00 -40.16
CA LEU A 17 4.97 -6.84 -38.98
C LEU A 17 5.93 -6.59 -37.80
N MET A 18 7.02 -5.86 -38.04
CA MET A 18 8.01 -5.53 -36.97
C MET A 18 7.70 -4.23 -36.20
N LEU A 19 6.68 -3.47 -36.57
CA LEU A 19 6.32 -2.21 -35.91
C LEU A 19 5.12 -2.33 -34.95
N MET A 20 4.55 -3.52 -34.77
CA MET A 20 3.40 -3.74 -33.89
C MET A 20 3.76 -4.32 -32.52
N GLY A 21 5.02 -4.32 -32.15
CA GLY A 21 5.51 -5.03 -30.96
C GLY A 21 6.08 -4.17 -29.84
N CYS A 22 5.65 -2.91 -29.64
CA CYS A 22 6.04 -2.15 -28.45
C CYS A 22 5.07 -1.01 -28.14
N ALA A 23 3.78 -1.28 -28.07
CA ALA A 23 2.81 -0.33 -27.53
C ALA A 23 2.16 -0.85 -26.24
N ALA A 24 2.96 -1.46 -25.35
CA ALA A 24 2.56 -1.76 -23.98
C ALA A 24 3.15 -0.70 -23.03
N GLY A 25 3.05 0.57 -23.37
CA GLY A 25 3.71 1.63 -22.65
C GLY A 25 2.83 2.53 -21.77
N PRO A 26 1.67 3.01 -22.15
CA PRO A 26 0.91 3.93 -21.31
C PRO A 26 0.00 3.24 -20.28
N GLU A 27 -0.61 2.12 -20.62
CA GLU A 27 -1.57 1.44 -19.71
C GLU A 27 -0.95 0.92 -18.43
N TYR A 28 0.29 0.44 -18.45
CA TYR A 28 0.96 -0.05 -17.24
C TYR A 28 1.31 1.09 -16.28
N ARG A 29 1.66 2.25 -16.79
CA ARG A 29 1.96 3.42 -15.95
C ARG A 29 0.70 4.02 -15.34
N GLU A 30 -0.39 4.03 -16.09
CA GLU A 30 -1.66 4.57 -15.60
C GLU A 30 -2.30 3.66 -14.54
N ALA A 31 -2.23 2.34 -14.73
CA ALA A 31 -2.66 1.38 -13.72
C ALA A 31 -1.80 1.43 -12.45
N ALA A 32 -0.50 1.65 -12.56
CA ALA A 32 0.38 1.82 -11.40
C ALA A 32 0.09 3.12 -10.65
N HIS A 33 -0.14 4.23 -11.35
CA HIS A 33 -0.50 5.51 -10.72
C HIS A 33 -1.90 5.50 -10.12
N THR A 34 -2.86 4.80 -10.71
CA THR A 34 -4.20 4.66 -10.14
C THR A 34 -4.21 3.72 -8.94
N ALA A 35 -3.40 2.66 -8.94
CA ALA A 35 -3.23 1.79 -7.77
C ALA A 35 -2.51 2.50 -6.61
N GLU A 36 -1.58 3.39 -6.90
CA GLU A 36 -0.89 4.21 -5.90
C GLU A 36 -1.79 5.34 -5.37
N ALA A 37 -2.57 5.97 -6.24
CA ALA A 37 -3.58 6.94 -5.85
C ALA A 37 -4.71 6.31 -5.02
N ALA A 38 -5.10 5.07 -5.33
CA ALA A 38 -6.08 4.31 -4.58
C ALA A 38 -5.60 3.98 -3.14
N LYS A 39 -4.31 3.82 -2.93
CA LYS A 39 -3.69 3.72 -1.59
C LYS A 39 -3.86 5.00 -0.76
N TYR A 40 -4.07 6.11 -1.39
CA TYR A 40 -4.14 7.44 -0.78
C TYR A 40 -5.57 7.89 -0.46
N TYR A 41 -6.58 7.24 -1.05
CA TYR A 41 -7.97 7.65 -0.88
C TYR A 41 -8.72 6.72 0.07
N PRO A 42 -9.41 7.28 1.08
CA PRO A 42 -10.31 6.49 1.91
C PRO A 42 -11.48 5.98 1.06
N GLY A 43 -11.54 4.69 0.83
CA GLY A 43 -12.60 4.05 0.03
C GLY A 43 -12.18 2.75 -0.67
N GLU A 44 -10.89 2.45 -0.72
CA GLU A 44 -10.44 1.14 -1.22
C GLU A 44 -10.83 0.03 -0.25
N PRO A 45 -11.25 -1.12 -0.78
CA PRO A 45 -11.59 -2.26 0.06
C PRO A 45 -10.35 -2.72 0.82
N VAL A 46 -10.43 -2.68 2.15
CA VAL A 46 -9.39 -3.20 3.03
C VAL A 46 -9.34 -4.73 2.89
N ASP A 47 -8.16 -5.30 2.73
CA ASP A 47 -7.99 -6.75 2.85
C ASP A 47 -8.27 -7.18 4.30
N LEU A 48 -9.44 -7.75 4.52
CA LEU A 48 -9.89 -8.15 5.85
C LEU A 48 -9.04 -9.28 6.46
N ALA A 49 -8.43 -10.12 5.65
CA ALA A 49 -7.53 -11.17 6.15
C ALA A 49 -6.23 -10.55 6.66
N SER A 50 -5.63 -9.62 5.93
CA SER A 50 -4.52 -8.79 6.36
C SER A 50 -4.86 -7.99 7.62
N ALA A 51 -6.00 -7.32 7.64
CA ALA A 51 -6.46 -6.54 8.79
C ALA A 51 -6.62 -7.41 10.06
N ALA A 52 -7.10 -8.65 9.91
CA ALA A 52 -7.21 -9.57 11.04
C ALA A 52 -5.83 -9.97 11.61
N ARG A 53 -4.84 -10.22 10.75
CA ARG A 53 -3.45 -10.46 11.20
C ARG A 53 -2.83 -9.21 11.83
N GLY A 54 -3.04 -8.05 11.24
CA GLY A 54 -2.63 -6.76 11.80
C GLY A 54 -3.24 -6.48 13.17
N LYS A 55 -4.51 -6.83 13.37
CA LYS A 55 -5.17 -6.75 14.68
C LYS A 55 -4.47 -7.61 15.73
N ALA A 56 -4.09 -8.83 15.39
CA ALA A 56 -3.34 -9.69 16.29
C ALA A 56 -1.95 -9.11 16.61
N LEU A 57 -1.27 -8.57 15.60
CA LEU A 57 0.03 -7.91 15.74
C LEU A 57 -0.04 -6.72 16.70
N VAL A 58 -0.97 -5.77 16.51
CA VAL A 58 -1.08 -4.61 17.40
C VAL A 58 -1.56 -5.00 18.80
N GLY A 59 -2.38 -6.04 18.92
CA GLY A 59 -2.80 -6.59 20.21
C GLY A 59 -1.63 -7.09 21.04
N SER A 60 -0.61 -7.66 20.42
CA SER A 60 0.56 -8.18 21.10
C SER A 60 1.67 -7.14 21.31
N ARG A 61 1.87 -6.22 20.37
CA ARG A 61 3.02 -5.31 20.37
C ARG A 61 2.69 -3.88 20.79
N CYS A 62 1.44 -3.43 20.63
CA CYS A 62 1.08 -2.02 20.81
C CYS A 62 0.10 -1.77 21.97
N ALA A 63 -0.73 -2.78 22.32
CA ALA A 63 -1.83 -2.62 23.25
C ALA A 63 -1.40 -2.27 24.70
N ALA A 64 -0.14 -2.49 25.07
CA ALA A 64 0.38 -2.10 26.37
C ALA A 64 0.37 -0.57 26.58
N CYS A 65 0.49 0.20 25.50
CA CYS A 65 0.54 1.65 25.54
C CYS A 65 -0.61 2.33 24.80
N HIS A 66 -1.02 1.78 23.64
CA HIS A 66 -2.03 2.37 22.78
C HIS A 66 -3.39 1.69 22.92
N SER A 67 -4.47 2.48 22.83
CA SER A 67 -5.78 1.93 22.50
C SER A 67 -5.74 1.43 21.05
N VAL A 68 -5.92 0.12 20.89
CA VAL A 68 -5.83 -0.55 19.58
C VAL A 68 -7.19 -0.75 18.92
N GLY A 69 -8.29 -0.54 19.61
CA GLY A 69 -9.64 -0.73 19.11
C GLY A 69 -10.29 0.55 18.55
N ALA A 70 -11.52 0.37 18.04
CA ALA A 70 -12.34 1.47 17.53
C ALA A 70 -12.80 2.44 18.64
N THR A 71 -12.75 2.02 19.91
CA THR A 71 -13.17 2.80 21.08
C THR A 71 -12.17 2.64 22.24
N GLY A 72 -12.36 3.39 23.30
CA GLY A 72 -11.55 3.32 24.52
C GLY A 72 -10.34 4.25 24.51
N GLU A 73 -9.81 4.52 25.70
CA GLU A 73 -8.62 5.35 25.89
C GLU A 73 -7.36 4.49 25.92
N SER A 74 -6.22 5.10 25.56
CA SER A 74 -4.92 4.45 25.63
C SER A 74 -4.49 4.23 27.09
N PRO A 75 -3.92 3.07 27.44
CA PRO A 75 -3.37 2.84 28.78
C PRO A 75 -2.33 3.87 29.19
N VAL A 76 -1.51 4.32 28.24
CA VAL A 76 -0.56 5.43 28.42
C VAL A 76 -1.17 6.68 27.80
N ALA A 77 -1.44 7.70 28.61
CA ALA A 77 -2.12 8.92 28.17
C ALA A 77 -1.39 9.67 27.04
N ALA A 78 -0.06 9.58 26.98
CA ALA A 78 0.75 10.20 25.94
C ALA A 78 0.72 9.40 24.62
N ALA A 79 0.29 8.13 24.62
CA ALA A 79 0.22 7.29 23.44
C ALA A 79 -1.14 7.50 22.72
N PRO A 80 -1.17 8.00 21.48
CA PRO A 80 -2.43 8.24 20.80
C PRO A 80 -3.15 6.92 20.49
N PRO A 81 -4.48 6.87 20.57
CA PRO A 81 -5.26 5.75 20.07
C PRO A 81 -4.97 5.52 18.57
N LEU A 82 -4.76 4.26 18.16
CA LEU A 82 -4.38 3.95 16.78
C LEU A 82 -5.43 4.40 15.75
N ARG A 83 -6.70 4.42 16.13
CA ARG A 83 -7.78 4.93 15.28
C ARG A 83 -7.64 6.41 14.90
N HIS A 84 -6.83 7.19 15.62
CA HIS A 84 -6.64 8.61 15.36
C HIS A 84 -5.40 8.93 14.51
N LEU A 85 -4.57 7.94 14.18
CA LEU A 85 -3.34 8.18 13.41
C LEU A 85 -3.63 8.78 12.04
N GLY A 86 -4.68 8.36 11.36
CA GLY A 86 -5.07 8.89 10.04
C GLY A 86 -5.66 10.30 10.03
N THR A 87 -5.77 10.96 11.17
CA THR A 87 -6.30 12.33 11.22
C THR A 87 -5.30 13.39 10.75
N ARG A 88 -4.01 13.07 10.73
CA ARG A 88 -2.93 13.99 10.38
C ARG A 88 -2.29 13.69 9.04
N TYR A 89 -2.22 12.43 8.66
CA TYR A 89 -1.60 11.94 7.42
C TYR A 89 -2.14 10.53 7.12
N PRO A 90 -2.09 10.09 5.85
CA PRO A 90 -2.49 8.74 5.50
C PRO A 90 -1.65 7.70 6.28
N VAL A 91 -2.30 6.66 6.80
CA VAL A 91 -1.58 5.62 7.57
C VAL A 91 -0.60 4.82 6.70
N THR A 92 -0.77 4.83 5.39
CA THR A 92 0.18 4.26 4.43
C THR A 92 1.57 4.90 4.50
N ASP A 93 1.67 6.16 4.92
CA ASP A 93 2.95 6.87 5.06
C ASP A 93 3.79 6.33 6.23
N LEU A 94 3.20 5.50 7.08
CA LEU A 94 3.91 4.84 8.17
C LEU A 94 4.71 3.61 7.74
N GLN A 95 4.55 3.13 6.50
CA GLN A 95 5.21 1.90 6.02
C GLN A 95 6.74 1.99 6.16
N GLU A 96 7.32 3.07 5.65
CA GLU A 96 8.77 3.30 5.71
C GLU A 96 9.26 3.45 7.16
N ALA A 97 8.52 4.20 7.96
CA ALA A 97 8.86 4.38 9.37
C ALA A 97 8.87 3.08 10.17
N PHE A 98 7.98 2.14 9.87
CA PHE A 98 7.97 0.81 10.51
C PHE A 98 9.05 -0.12 9.96
N ALA A 99 9.46 0.03 8.70
CA ALA A 99 10.57 -0.74 8.12
C ALA A 99 11.92 -0.31 8.71
N GLU A 100 12.10 0.98 8.93
CA GLU A 100 13.35 1.55 9.47
C GLU A 100 13.39 1.56 11.01
N GLY A 101 12.25 1.38 11.65
CA GLY A 101 12.07 1.55 13.09
C GLY A 101 11.70 2.99 13.43
N ILE A 102 10.52 3.17 14.02
CA ILE A 102 10.04 4.49 14.44
C ILE A 102 10.87 5.02 15.59
N THR A 103 11.63 6.07 15.32
CA THR A 103 12.46 6.77 16.33
C THR A 103 11.98 8.19 16.62
N ASN A 104 11.09 8.74 15.78
CA ASN A 104 10.72 10.14 15.82
C ASN A 104 9.42 10.39 16.60
N GLY A 105 9.49 11.27 17.59
CA GLY A 105 8.32 11.85 18.26
C GLY A 105 7.82 11.14 19.51
N HIS A 106 8.30 9.94 19.83
CA HIS A 106 7.87 9.18 21.01
C HIS A 106 9.06 8.67 21.80
N ARG A 107 9.60 9.49 22.70
CA ARG A 107 10.76 9.12 23.53
C ARG A 107 10.56 7.85 24.35
N GLU A 108 9.30 7.54 24.67
CA GLU A 108 8.92 6.40 25.52
C GLU A 108 8.46 5.18 24.67
N MET A 109 8.25 5.35 23.38
CA MET A 109 7.90 4.24 22.49
C MET A 109 9.14 3.42 22.18
N PRO A 110 9.15 2.11 22.45
CA PRO A 110 10.26 1.26 22.05
C PRO A 110 10.41 1.27 20.53
N GLN A 111 11.64 1.19 20.05
CA GLN A 111 11.90 1.05 18.63
C GLN A 111 11.33 -0.29 18.15
N ILE A 112 10.41 -0.24 17.20
CA ILE A 112 9.76 -1.41 16.62
C ILE A 112 10.11 -1.42 15.14
N THR A 113 10.78 -2.46 14.69
CA THR A 113 11.01 -2.76 13.27
C THR A 113 10.10 -3.93 12.89
N LEU A 114 9.45 -3.82 11.76
CA LEU A 114 8.52 -4.84 11.22
C LEU A 114 9.01 -5.33 9.87
N GLU A 115 8.73 -6.58 9.56
CA GLU A 115 8.95 -7.14 8.24
C GLU A 115 7.85 -6.68 7.25
N GLY A 116 8.11 -6.82 5.96
CA GLY A 116 7.22 -6.26 4.93
C GLY A 116 5.77 -6.77 4.98
N ASP A 117 5.55 -8.04 5.29
CA ASP A 117 4.23 -8.63 5.48
C ASP A 117 3.55 -8.16 6.77
N GLU A 118 4.29 -8.02 7.87
CA GLU A 118 3.78 -7.44 9.11
C GLU A 118 3.39 -5.96 8.92
N ILE A 119 4.14 -5.21 8.09
CA ILE A 119 3.81 -3.82 7.75
C ILE A 119 2.52 -3.77 6.94
N ALA A 120 2.38 -4.62 5.92
CA ALA A 120 1.17 -4.67 5.11
C ALA A 120 -0.07 -5.00 5.97
N ASP A 121 0.05 -5.97 6.86
CA ASP A 121 -1.00 -6.37 7.79
C ASP A 121 -1.36 -5.24 8.78
N LEU A 122 -0.35 -4.55 9.32
CA LEU A 122 -0.53 -3.40 10.20
C LEU A 122 -1.29 -2.27 9.48
N ILE A 123 -0.87 -1.90 8.28
CA ILE A 123 -1.51 -0.83 7.51
C ILE A 123 -2.96 -1.18 7.18
N ALA A 124 -3.24 -2.43 6.77
CA ALA A 124 -4.60 -2.89 6.55
C ALA A 124 -5.47 -2.76 7.81
N TYR A 125 -4.93 -3.13 8.97
CA TYR A 125 -5.64 -2.96 10.24
C TYR A 125 -5.85 -1.50 10.61
N LEU A 126 -4.86 -0.63 10.42
CA LEU A 126 -4.99 0.79 10.70
C LEU A 126 -6.06 1.45 9.81
N GLN A 127 -6.15 1.06 8.54
CA GLN A 127 -7.22 1.51 7.64
C GLN A 127 -8.60 1.02 8.13
N ASP A 128 -8.69 -0.25 8.49
CA ASP A 128 -9.93 -0.86 8.99
C ASP A 128 -10.44 -0.18 10.25
N VAL A 129 -9.61 -0.02 11.28
CA VAL A 129 -10.01 0.57 12.55
C VAL A 129 -10.45 2.04 12.40
N GLN A 130 -9.84 2.79 11.48
CA GLN A 130 -10.24 4.17 11.21
C GLN A 130 -11.58 4.26 10.49
N ASN A 131 -11.85 3.35 9.56
CA ASN A 131 -13.13 3.30 8.86
C ASN A 131 -14.29 3.00 9.83
N HIS A 132 -14.05 2.20 10.86
CA HIS A 132 -15.05 1.84 11.88
C HIS A 132 -15.11 2.83 13.05
N SER A 133 -14.20 3.81 13.13
CA SER A 133 -14.12 4.78 14.23
C SER A 133 -14.68 6.15 13.88
N LYS A 134 -15.19 6.35 12.67
CA LYS A 134 -15.82 7.61 12.28
C LYS A 134 -17.09 7.82 13.10
N PRO A 135 -17.25 9.00 13.73
CA PRO A 135 -18.46 9.35 14.47
C PRO A 135 -19.70 9.42 13.58
#